data_cc959e93fa9036f3449f035679c5804e
#
_entry.id   cc959e93fa9036f3449f035679c5804e
#
_cell.length_a   1.000
_cell.length_b   1.000
_cell.length_c   1.000
_cell.angle_alpha   90.00
_cell.angle_beta   90.00
_cell.angle_gamma   90.00
#
_symmetry.space_group_name_H-M   'P 1'
#
loop_
_entity.id
_entity.type
_entity.pdbx_description
1 polymer ?
#
loop_
_entity_poly.entity_id
_entity_poly.type
_entity_poly.pdbx_seq_one_letter_code
_entity_poly.pdbx_strand_id
1 'polypeptide(L)'
;MHMPDRLPAIAFLISALIFAACEKEITIKPNEGNDLIVVEGHIEPDLPPYVILTRSQTFFSETDITSLSHIFVQGATVMVSDGQRTVTLTELASNNLPASLLDSISRMIGLPLASVSNPGGLKAVIYTTSELTGQPGGRYTLSVEADEQHLSAVTTIPDRIVLDSVWTIPHPATDTLRTLMVRYTDPASEENYVRYFTSVNSRPFFPPYFTSVLDEKTYFNTSGKTVDIPLEKGYNRYDNDIDFSVYSYFAASDTIVLRWCSIDKDHFRFWSTAEFNRNSGGNPFSNPTHISSNIKGGLGIWGGYNPGYYIILPESD
;
A
#
# COMPACT_ATOMS: atom_id res chain seq x y z
N MET A 1 56.66 57.11 20.63
CA MET A 1 56.14 56.70 19.32
C MET A 1 55.05 55.68 19.54
N HIS A 2 53.77 56.15 19.63
CA HIS A 2 52.60 55.30 19.92
C HIS A 2 52.08 54.72 18.62
N MET A 3 52.13 53.41 18.49
CA MET A 3 51.44 52.70 17.40
C MET A 3 49.93 52.59 17.76
N PRO A 4 49.03 53.05 16.92
CA PRO A 4 47.60 52.90 17.21
C PRO A 4 47.16 51.45 17.04
N ASP A 5 46.42 50.95 18.03
CA ASP A 5 45.81 49.61 18.04
C ASP A 5 44.80 49.47 16.85
N ARG A 6 45.24 48.85 15.78
CA ARG A 6 44.39 48.52 14.63
C ARG A 6 43.72 47.12 14.77
N LEU A 7 43.99 46.40 15.83
CA LEU A 7 43.41 45.07 16.08
C LEU A 7 41.86 45.03 16.12
N PRO A 8 41.15 45.96 16.81
CA PRO A 8 39.68 45.87 16.85
C PRO A 8 39.01 46.17 15.49
N ALA A 9 39.61 46.99 14.65
CA ALA A 9 39.07 47.30 13.33
C ALA A 9 39.19 46.12 12.35
N ILE A 10 40.27 45.33 12.44
CA ILE A 10 40.49 44.14 11.63
C ILE A 10 39.57 43.02 12.09
N ALA A 11 39.36 42.83 13.38
CA ALA A 11 38.42 41.82 13.93
C ALA A 11 36.96 42.13 13.50
N PHE A 12 36.56 43.40 13.49
CA PHE A 12 35.23 43.81 13.00
C PHE A 12 35.04 43.59 11.52
N LEU A 13 36.10 43.84 10.70
CA LEU A 13 36.05 43.60 9.25
C LEU A 13 35.95 42.11 8.90
N ILE A 14 36.66 41.23 9.65
CA ILE A 14 36.59 39.78 9.47
C ILE A 14 35.22 39.26 9.91
N SER A 15 34.62 39.77 10.98
CA SER A 15 33.29 39.39 11.43
C SER A 15 32.19 39.79 10.42
N ALA A 16 32.33 40.93 9.74
CA ALA A 16 31.38 41.37 8.72
C ALA A 16 31.43 40.55 7.43
N LEU A 17 32.57 39.91 7.12
CA LEU A 17 32.71 39.04 5.94
C LEU A 17 32.05 37.65 6.12
N ILE A 18 31.82 37.21 7.37
CA ILE A 18 31.19 35.91 7.67
C ILE A 18 29.67 35.96 7.43
N PHE A 19 29.03 37.13 7.47
CA PHE A 19 27.62 37.31 7.21
C PHE A 19 27.25 37.47 5.73
N ALA A 20 28.22 37.52 4.82
CA ALA A 20 28.00 37.55 3.36
C ALA A 20 27.99 36.13 2.79
N ALA A 21 27.50 35.12 3.52
CA ALA A 21 27.16 33.81 2.96
C ALA A 21 25.95 34.02 2.06
N CYS A 22 26.18 34.11 0.74
CA CYS A 22 25.14 34.07 -0.27
C CYS A 22 24.34 32.77 -0.05
N GLU A 23 23.14 32.87 0.48
CA GLU A 23 22.14 31.83 0.30
C GLU A 23 21.88 31.70 -1.20
N LYS A 24 22.43 30.68 -1.80
CA LYS A 24 22.09 30.31 -3.16
C LYS A 24 20.69 29.71 -3.10
N GLU A 25 19.70 30.51 -3.49
CA GLU A 25 18.37 29.98 -3.76
C GLU A 25 18.51 28.82 -4.75
N ILE A 26 18.39 27.61 -4.28
CA ILE A 26 18.27 26.42 -5.13
C ILE A 26 16.84 26.46 -5.67
N THR A 27 16.63 27.07 -6.80
CA THR A 27 15.41 26.92 -7.57
C THR A 27 15.39 25.47 -8.06
N ILE A 28 14.74 24.59 -7.30
CA ILE A 28 14.41 23.24 -7.76
C ILE A 28 13.39 23.47 -8.87
N LYS A 29 13.82 23.43 -10.12
CA LYS A 29 12.89 23.29 -11.24
C LYS A 29 12.28 21.90 -11.07
N PRO A 30 10.96 21.78 -10.83
CA PRO A 30 10.31 20.50 -10.94
C PRO A 30 10.68 19.95 -12.32
N ASN A 31 11.19 18.74 -12.39
CA ASN A 31 11.27 18.07 -13.67
C ASN A 31 9.85 18.08 -14.23
N GLU A 32 9.64 18.72 -15.37
CA GLU A 32 8.47 18.52 -16.20
C GLU A 32 8.58 17.10 -16.77
N GLY A 33 8.57 16.10 -15.85
CA GLY A 33 8.47 14.72 -16.20
C GLY A 33 7.04 14.50 -16.71
N ASN A 34 6.90 13.85 -17.84
CA ASN A 34 5.62 13.38 -18.33
C ASN A 34 4.87 12.72 -17.17
N ASP A 35 3.60 13.06 -17.00
CA ASP A 35 2.73 12.44 -16.00
C ASP A 35 2.76 10.92 -16.22
N LEU A 36 3.46 10.20 -15.34
CA LEU A 36 3.54 8.76 -15.44
C LEU A 36 2.23 8.15 -15.00
N ILE A 37 1.80 7.10 -15.71
CA ILE A 37 0.64 6.32 -15.30
C ILE A 37 1.04 5.43 -14.12
N VAL A 38 0.23 5.49 -13.08
CA VAL A 38 0.33 4.64 -11.89
C VAL A 38 -0.77 3.58 -11.98
N VAL A 39 -0.36 2.33 -11.92
CA VAL A 39 -1.26 1.17 -11.93
C VAL A 39 -1.46 0.68 -10.51
N GLU A 40 -2.70 0.52 -10.09
CA GLU A 40 -3.08 -0.26 -8.93
C GLU A 40 -4.07 -1.34 -9.37
N GLY A 41 -3.59 -2.58 -9.47
CA GLY A 41 -4.39 -3.67 -9.97
C GLY A 41 -4.10 -4.97 -9.26
N HIS A 42 -5.14 -5.81 -9.13
CA HIS A 42 -4.95 -7.14 -8.59
C HIS A 42 -5.92 -8.18 -9.13
N ILE A 43 -5.56 -9.44 -8.89
CA ILE A 43 -6.34 -10.62 -9.24
C ILE A 43 -6.29 -11.63 -8.11
N GLU A 44 -7.44 -12.26 -7.82
CA GLU A 44 -7.62 -13.27 -6.77
C GLU A 44 -8.28 -14.54 -7.34
N PRO A 45 -8.14 -15.69 -6.68
CA PRO A 45 -8.85 -16.91 -7.08
C PRO A 45 -10.35 -16.67 -7.14
N ASP A 46 -10.97 -17.18 -8.21
CA ASP A 46 -12.42 -17.14 -8.47
C ASP A 46 -13.04 -15.74 -8.58
N LEU A 47 -12.21 -14.67 -8.52
CA LEU A 47 -12.66 -13.29 -8.68
C LEU A 47 -12.14 -12.67 -9.98
N PRO A 48 -12.91 -11.75 -10.59
CA PRO A 48 -12.44 -10.96 -11.71
C PRO A 48 -11.25 -10.08 -11.32
N PRO A 49 -10.30 -9.85 -12.24
CA PRO A 49 -9.27 -8.84 -12.05
C PRO A 49 -9.88 -7.44 -11.99
N TYR A 50 -9.26 -6.53 -11.27
CA TYR A 50 -9.53 -5.11 -11.44
C TYR A 50 -8.25 -4.29 -11.50
N VAL A 51 -8.31 -3.18 -12.23
CA VAL A 51 -7.22 -2.25 -12.43
C VAL A 51 -7.75 -0.83 -12.30
N ILE A 52 -7.05 -0.03 -11.52
CA ILE A 52 -7.23 1.41 -11.42
C ILE A 52 -6.00 2.07 -12.01
N LEU A 53 -6.21 3.06 -12.86
CA LEU A 53 -5.16 3.84 -13.49
C LEU A 53 -5.26 5.28 -13.02
N THR A 54 -4.14 5.81 -12.50
CA THR A 54 -4.06 7.22 -12.10
C THR A 54 -2.81 7.86 -12.69
N ARG A 55 -2.77 9.20 -12.72
CA ARG A 55 -1.57 9.97 -13.09
C ARG A 55 -0.75 10.28 -11.85
N SER A 56 0.56 10.17 -11.94
CA SER A 56 1.45 10.66 -10.91
C SER A 56 1.33 12.18 -10.82
N GLN A 57 1.25 12.70 -9.59
CA GLN A 57 1.28 14.14 -9.36
C GLN A 57 2.68 14.56 -8.91
N THR A 58 3.15 15.70 -9.35
CA THR A 58 4.38 16.28 -8.83
C THR A 58 4.14 16.79 -7.40
N PHE A 59 5.13 16.65 -6.53
CA PHE A 59 5.05 17.06 -5.12
C PHE A 59 4.60 18.51 -4.91
N PHE A 60 4.75 19.38 -5.92
CA PHE A 60 4.40 20.80 -5.89
C PHE A 60 3.09 21.14 -6.60
N SER A 61 2.31 20.15 -7.06
CA SER A 61 1.00 20.42 -7.63
C SER A 61 0.02 20.86 -6.56
N GLU A 62 -0.74 21.93 -6.82
CA GLU A 62 -1.85 22.31 -5.95
C GLU A 62 -2.90 21.20 -5.95
N THR A 63 -3.21 20.67 -4.77
CA THR A 63 -4.18 19.59 -4.60
C THR A 63 -5.52 20.19 -4.22
N ASP A 64 -6.35 20.48 -5.19
CA ASP A 64 -7.76 20.83 -5.01
C ASP A 64 -8.67 19.68 -5.50
N ILE A 65 -9.97 19.73 -5.18
CA ILE A 65 -10.94 18.71 -5.59
C ILE A 65 -11.06 18.63 -7.12
N THR A 66 -10.80 19.73 -7.82
CA THR A 66 -10.87 19.79 -9.29
C THR A 66 -9.68 19.09 -9.90
N SER A 67 -8.48 19.28 -9.36
CA SER A 67 -7.28 18.56 -9.78
C SER A 67 -7.39 17.05 -9.52
N LEU A 68 -8.00 16.65 -8.40
CA LEU A 68 -8.26 15.25 -8.08
C LEU A 68 -9.22 14.57 -9.05
N SER A 69 -10.13 15.30 -9.69
CA SER A 69 -11.05 14.73 -10.69
C SER A 69 -10.34 14.22 -11.95
N HIS A 70 -9.15 14.72 -12.22
CA HIS A 70 -8.34 14.39 -13.40
C HIS A 70 -7.24 13.34 -13.15
N ILE A 71 -7.11 12.87 -11.91
CA ILE A 71 -6.09 11.86 -11.60
C ILE A 71 -6.39 10.50 -12.24
N PHE A 72 -7.67 10.15 -12.44
CA PHE A 72 -8.04 8.88 -13.05
C PHE A 72 -7.89 8.91 -14.57
N VAL A 73 -7.23 7.90 -15.11
CA VAL A 73 -7.06 7.71 -16.54
C VAL A 73 -8.28 7.01 -17.09
N GLN A 74 -8.95 7.64 -18.08
CA GLN A 74 -10.13 7.13 -18.76
C GLN A 74 -9.78 6.79 -20.21
N GLY A 75 -10.56 5.92 -20.84
CA GLY A 75 -10.39 5.55 -22.24
C GLY A 75 -9.15 4.71 -22.52
N ALA A 76 -8.52 4.12 -21.50
CA ALA A 76 -7.39 3.24 -21.68
C ALA A 76 -7.83 1.88 -22.27
N THR A 77 -6.97 1.28 -23.06
CA THR A 77 -7.08 -0.14 -23.43
C THR A 77 -6.33 -0.96 -22.39
N VAL A 78 -7.06 -1.69 -21.56
CA VAL A 78 -6.51 -2.54 -20.51
C VAL A 78 -6.80 -4.01 -20.83
N MET A 79 -5.76 -4.82 -20.88
CA MET A 79 -5.86 -6.24 -21.23
C MET A 79 -5.19 -7.10 -20.17
N VAL A 80 -5.78 -8.26 -19.86
CA VAL A 80 -5.18 -9.28 -18.99
C VAL A 80 -5.13 -10.61 -19.75
N SER A 81 -3.99 -11.27 -19.69
CA SER A 81 -3.77 -12.60 -20.27
C SER A 81 -3.40 -13.61 -19.19
N ASP A 82 -3.99 -14.80 -19.24
CA ASP A 82 -3.64 -15.98 -18.44
C ASP A 82 -2.63 -16.91 -19.15
N GLY A 83 -2.09 -16.47 -20.31
CA GLY A 83 -1.18 -17.24 -21.14
C GLY A 83 -1.87 -18.13 -22.19
N GLN A 84 -3.18 -18.35 -22.07
CA GLN A 84 -3.99 -19.07 -23.05
C GLN A 84 -4.90 -18.15 -23.86
N ARG A 85 -5.46 -17.17 -23.18
CA ARG A 85 -6.33 -16.15 -23.78
C ARG A 85 -5.98 -14.76 -23.22
N THR A 86 -6.33 -13.75 -23.99
CA THR A 86 -6.23 -12.34 -23.57
C THR A 86 -7.63 -11.74 -23.61
N VAL A 87 -8.00 -11.06 -22.53
CA VAL A 87 -9.30 -10.43 -22.35
C VAL A 87 -9.10 -8.93 -22.18
N THR A 88 -9.91 -8.14 -22.87
CA THR A 88 -9.95 -6.68 -22.65
C THR A 88 -10.88 -6.37 -21.49
N LEU A 89 -10.39 -5.58 -20.53
CA LEU A 89 -11.18 -5.14 -19.41
C LEU A 89 -12.11 -3.99 -19.83
N THR A 90 -13.31 -4.00 -19.28
CA THR A 90 -14.32 -2.95 -19.50
C THR A 90 -14.11 -1.83 -18.49
N GLU A 91 -14.13 -0.59 -18.97
CA GLU A 91 -14.13 0.60 -18.13
C GLU A 91 -15.48 0.78 -17.44
N LEU A 92 -15.50 0.89 -16.13
CA LEU A 92 -16.68 1.12 -15.31
C LEU A 92 -16.45 2.37 -14.44
N ALA A 93 -17.40 3.30 -14.52
CA ALA A 93 -17.40 4.45 -13.62
C ALA A 93 -17.89 4.07 -12.22
N SER A 94 -17.35 4.72 -11.19
CA SER A 94 -17.62 4.41 -9.77
C SER A 94 -19.10 4.42 -9.40
N ASN A 95 -19.92 5.27 -10.01
CA ASN A 95 -21.37 5.34 -9.77
C ASN A 95 -22.15 4.10 -10.29
N ASN A 96 -21.53 3.26 -11.11
CA ASN A 96 -22.11 2.05 -11.66
C ASN A 96 -21.62 0.77 -10.94
N LEU A 97 -20.82 0.93 -9.89
CA LEU A 97 -20.26 -0.20 -9.15
C LEU A 97 -21.19 -0.62 -8.00
N PRO A 98 -21.20 -1.92 -7.66
CA PRO A 98 -21.83 -2.39 -6.42
C PRO A 98 -21.23 -1.68 -5.19
N ALA A 99 -22.08 -1.34 -4.21
CA ALA A 99 -21.65 -0.58 -3.01
C ALA A 99 -20.47 -1.25 -2.27
N SER A 100 -20.44 -2.58 -2.20
CA SER A 100 -19.36 -3.32 -1.56
C SER A 100 -18.01 -3.16 -2.27
N LEU A 101 -18.01 -3.13 -3.60
CA LEU A 101 -16.81 -2.92 -4.40
C LEU A 101 -16.34 -1.47 -4.31
N LEU A 102 -17.29 -0.53 -4.44
CA LEU A 102 -17.03 0.91 -4.30
C LEU A 102 -16.36 1.23 -2.96
N ASP A 103 -16.89 0.67 -1.88
CA ASP A 103 -16.39 0.81 -0.53
C ASP A 103 -14.95 0.25 -0.38
N SER A 104 -14.70 -0.90 -0.99
CA SER A 104 -13.37 -1.52 -0.98
C SER A 104 -12.34 -0.67 -1.71
N ILE A 105 -12.73 -0.11 -2.86
CA ILE A 105 -11.86 0.74 -3.66
C ILE A 105 -11.64 2.09 -2.99
N SER A 106 -12.69 2.74 -2.44
CA SER A 106 -12.57 3.98 -1.68
C SER A 106 -11.55 3.85 -0.55
N ARG A 107 -11.59 2.72 0.16
CA ARG A 107 -10.61 2.42 1.22
C ARG A 107 -9.19 2.18 0.70
N MET A 108 -9.07 1.53 -0.46
CA MET A 108 -7.79 1.22 -1.06
C MET A 108 -7.07 2.49 -1.53
N ILE A 109 -7.77 3.37 -2.24
CA ILE A 109 -7.21 4.63 -2.74
C ILE A 109 -7.23 5.77 -1.70
N GLY A 110 -8.00 5.58 -0.62
CA GLY A 110 -8.09 6.55 0.45
C GLY A 110 -8.92 7.78 0.19
N LEU A 111 -9.78 7.74 -0.76
CA LEU A 111 -10.62 8.87 -1.14
C LEU A 111 -12.09 8.44 -1.23
N PRO A 112 -13.04 9.31 -0.78
CA PRO A 112 -14.47 9.03 -0.92
C PRO A 112 -14.87 9.08 -2.39
N LEU A 113 -15.27 7.93 -2.94
CA LEU A 113 -15.72 7.84 -4.33
C LEU A 113 -17.17 8.32 -4.49
N ALA A 114 -17.46 8.84 -5.67
CA ALA A 114 -18.82 9.17 -6.06
C ALA A 114 -19.66 7.89 -6.17
N SER A 115 -20.88 7.96 -5.62
CA SER A 115 -21.87 6.88 -5.65
C SER A 115 -23.26 7.48 -5.79
N VAL A 116 -24.28 6.63 -5.91
CA VAL A 116 -25.69 7.06 -5.88
C VAL A 116 -26.00 7.75 -4.54
N SER A 117 -25.42 7.28 -3.43
CA SER A 117 -25.59 7.85 -2.09
C SER A 117 -24.63 9.02 -1.78
N ASN A 118 -23.55 9.18 -2.56
CA ASN A 118 -22.58 10.28 -2.42
C ASN A 118 -22.24 10.88 -3.80
N PRO A 119 -23.13 11.65 -4.43
CA PRO A 119 -22.89 12.20 -5.76
C PRO A 119 -21.74 13.21 -5.83
N GLY A 120 -21.37 13.81 -4.69
CA GLY A 120 -20.27 14.78 -4.58
C GLY A 120 -18.89 14.15 -4.39
N GLY A 121 -18.80 12.81 -4.30
CA GLY A 121 -17.53 12.10 -4.18
C GLY A 121 -16.70 12.14 -5.48
N LEU A 122 -15.48 11.67 -5.38
CA LEU A 122 -14.56 11.59 -6.50
C LEU A 122 -15.01 10.55 -7.53
N LYS A 123 -15.10 10.95 -8.80
CA LYS A 123 -15.43 10.03 -9.89
C LYS A 123 -14.22 9.18 -10.24
N ALA A 124 -14.20 7.95 -9.78
CA ALA A 124 -13.17 6.97 -10.13
C ALA A 124 -13.60 6.12 -11.34
N VAL A 125 -12.61 5.60 -12.02
CA VAL A 125 -12.76 4.66 -13.12
C VAL A 125 -11.99 3.40 -12.78
N ILE A 126 -12.62 2.24 -13.04
CA ILE A 126 -12.08 0.92 -12.78
C ILE A 126 -12.21 0.09 -14.04
N TYR A 127 -11.16 -0.63 -14.38
CA TYR A 127 -11.14 -1.58 -15.47
C TYR A 127 -11.30 -2.99 -14.91
N THR A 128 -12.32 -3.73 -15.35
CA THR A 128 -12.61 -5.11 -14.90
C THR A 128 -13.30 -5.92 -16.00
N THR A 129 -13.45 -7.22 -15.80
CA THR A 129 -14.14 -8.13 -16.72
C THR A 129 -14.79 -9.27 -15.96
N SER A 130 -15.85 -9.85 -16.48
CA SER A 130 -16.41 -11.12 -15.99
C SER A 130 -15.92 -12.34 -16.77
N GLU A 131 -15.10 -12.14 -17.81
CA GLU A 131 -14.69 -13.23 -18.71
C GLU A 131 -13.46 -14.00 -18.21
N LEU A 132 -12.74 -13.46 -17.22
CA LEU A 132 -11.54 -14.04 -16.65
C LEU A 132 -11.58 -13.92 -15.14
N THR A 133 -11.24 -15.01 -14.44
CA THR A 133 -11.03 -15.03 -12.98
C THR A 133 -9.66 -15.61 -12.67
N GLY A 134 -9.13 -15.27 -11.49
CA GLY A 134 -7.87 -15.81 -11.02
C GLY A 134 -7.94 -17.30 -10.71
N GLN A 135 -6.78 -17.97 -10.77
CA GLN A 135 -6.59 -19.35 -10.33
C GLN A 135 -5.29 -19.47 -9.54
N PRO A 136 -5.25 -20.25 -8.44
CA PRO A 136 -3.99 -20.51 -7.74
C PRO A 136 -2.92 -21.09 -8.68
N GLY A 137 -1.67 -20.68 -8.54
CA GLY A 137 -0.58 -21.03 -9.43
C GLY A 137 -0.61 -20.33 -10.79
N GLY A 138 -1.69 -19.61 -11.12
CA GLY A 138 -1.85 -18.90 -12.39
C GLY A 138 -0.92 -17.70 -12.51
N ARG A 139 -0.40 -17.50 -13.74
CA ARG A 139 0.43 -16.35 -14.11
C ARG A 139 -0.35 -15.44 -15.03
N TYR A 140 -0.40 -14.14 -14.67
CA TYR A 140 -1.22 -13.16 -15.36
C TYR A 140 -0.37 -11.99 -15.84
N THR A 141 -0.50 -11.68 -17.13
CA THR A 141 0.15 -10.54 -17.78
C THR A 141 -0.88 -9.43 -17.97
N LEU A 142 -0.56 -8.24 -17.44
CA LEU A 142 -1.29 -7.01 -17.68
C LEU A 142 -0.63 -6.23 -18.82
N SER A 143 -1.43 -5.69 -19.73
CA SER A 143 -1.04 -4.72 -20.74
C SER A 143 -1.96 -3.51 -20.67
N VAL A 144 -1.41 -2.31 -20.72
CA VAL A 144 -2.16 -1.04 -20.71
C VAL A 144 -1.65 -0.15 -21.82
N GLU A 145 -2.57 0.42 -22.57
CA GLU A 145 -2.30 1.48 -23.54
C GLU A 145 -3.16 2.69 -23.18
N ALA A 146 -2.50 3.79 -22.83
CA ALA A 146 -3.15 5.05 -22.48
C ALA A 146 -2.20 6.22 -22.66
N ASP A 147 -2.70 7.38 -23.09
CA ASP A 147 -1.93 8.62 -23.22
C ASP A 147 -0.60 8.42 -23.98
N GLU A 148 -0.60 7.66 -25.08
CA GLU A 148 0.60 7.30 -25.87
C GLU A 148 1.65 6.48 -25.08
N GLN A 149 1.33 6.01 -23.87
CA GLN A 149 2.18 5.17 -23.05
C GLN A 149 1.75 3.69 -23.17
N HIS A 150 2.74 2.80 -23.17
CA HIS A 150 2.55 1.35 -23.14
C HIS A 150 3.12 0.78 -21.86
N LEU A 151 2.26 0.20 -21.03
CA LEU A 151 2.67 -0.38 -19.78
C LEU A 151 2.45 -1.90 -19.81
N SER A 152 3.30 -2.63 -19.10
CA SER A 152 3.11 -4.06 -18.91
C SER A 152 3.59 -4.51 -17.54
N ALA A 153 2.97 -5.55 -17.03
CA ALA A 153 3.36 -6.20 -15.78
C ALA A 153 3.01 -7.67 -15.78
N VAL A 154 3.65 -8.42 -14.91
CA VAL A 154 3.36 -9.84 -14.70
C VAL A 154 3.25 -10.09 -13.22
N THR A 155 2.25 -10.88 -12.83
CA THR A 155 2.10 -11.40 -11.47
C THR A 155 1.75 -12.89 -11.49
N THR A 156 1.93 -13.53 -10.37
CA THR A 156 1.47 -14.91 -10.14
C THR A 156 0.58 -14.92 -8.90
N ILE A 157 -0.50 -15.70 -8.93
CA ILE A 157 -1.25 -16.01 -7.71
C ILE A 157 -0.54 -17.22 -7.06
N PRO A 158 0.23 -17.04 -5.98
CA PRO A 158 0.93 -18.16 -5.36
C PRO A 158 -0.04 -19.19 -4.76
N ASP A 159 0.45 -20.37 -4.45
CA ASP A 159 -0.31 -21.32 -3.63
C ASP A 159 -0.59 -20.72 -2.26
N ARG A 160 -1.71 -21.15 -1.66
CA ARG A 160 -2.15 -20.64 -0.37
C ARG A 160 -1.26 -21.14 0.75
N ILE A 161 -0.67 -20.24 1.51
CA ILE A 161 -0.02 -20.51 2.77
C ILE A 161 -1.11 -20.68 3.84
N VAL A 162 -1.21 -21.87 4.41
CA VAL A 162 -2.17 -22.21 5.45
C VAL A 162 -1.52 -22.02 6.81
N LEU A 163 -2.23 -21.37 7.74
CA LEU A 163 -1.80 -21.25 9.12
C LEU A 163 -2.15 -22.54 9.89
N ASP A 164 -1.22 -23.01 10.71
CA ASP A 164 -1.44 -24.19 11.56
C ASP A 164 -2.46 -23.89 12.67
N SER A 165 -2.41 -22.69 13.23
CA SER A 165 -3.38 -22.20 14.22
C SER A 165 -3.42 -20.67 14.27
N VAL A 166 -4.56 -20.15 14.73
CA VAL A 166 -4.80 -18.73 14.99
C VAL A 166 -5.50 -18.61 16.34
N TRP A 167 -4.97 -17.78 17.24
CA TRP A 167 -5.52 -17.60 18.60
C TRP A 167 -5.21 -16.21 19.12
N THR A 168 -5.75 -15.86 20.27
CA THR A 168 -5.40 -14.63 20.99
C THR A 168 -4.71 -14.95 22.31
N ILE A 169 -3.87 -14.01 22.77
CA ILE A 169 -3.29 -14.02 24.10
C ILE A 169 -3.63 -12.73 24.83
N PRO A 170 -3.79 -12.74 26.17
CA PRO A 170 -4.02 -11.53 26.94
C PRO A 170 -2.85 -10.55 26.79
N HIS A 171 -3.16 -9.24 26.79
CA HIS A 171 -2.15 -8.22 26.88
C HIS A 171 -1.49 -8.22 28.28
N PRO A 172 -0.16 -8.09 28.40
CA PRO A 172 0.54 -8.24 29.70
C PRO A 172 0.09 -7.28 30.82
N ALA A 173 -0.43 -6.10 30.45
CA ALA A 173 -0.81 -5.04 31.40
C ALA A 173 -2.33 -4.94 31.62
N THR A 174 -3.16 -5.65 30.85
CA THR A 174 -4.64 -5.59 30.97
C THR A 174 -5.29 -6.81 30.35
N ASP A 175 -6.34 -7.30 30.98
CA ASP A 175 -7.16 -8.42 30.53
C ASP A 175 -8.23 -8.00 29.49
N THR A 176 -8.43 -6.69 29.30
CA THR A 176 -9.38 -6.15 28.33
C THR A 176 -8.86 -6.13 26.90
N LEU A 177 -7.56 -6.28 26.68
CA LEU A 177 -6.91 -6.29 25.38
C LEU A 177 -6.29 -7.65 25.05
N ARG A 178 -6.22 -7.95 23.77
CA ARG A 178 -5.68 -9.20 23.20
C ARG A 178 -4.68 -8.91 22.09
N THR A 179 -3.66 -9.74 22.01
CA THR A 179 -2.75 -9.84 20.84
C THR A 179 -3.20 -11.03 20.00
N LEU A 180 -3.39 -10.83 18.70
CA LEU A 180 -3.64 -11.91 17.75
C LEU A 180 -2.33 -12.64 17.46
N MET A 181 -2.35 -13.96 17.57
CA MET A 181 -1.21 -14.85 17.29
C MET A 181 -1.54 -15.77 16.15
N VAL A 182 -0.55 -16.03 15.31
CA VAL A 182 -0.64 -17.07 14.28
C VAL A 182 0.53 -18.02 14.40
N ARG A 183 0.29 -19.30 14.11
CA ARG A 183 1.33 -20.31 13.96
C ARG A 183 1.43 -20.70 12.51
N TYR A 184 2.64 -20.68 12.01
CA TYR A 184 2.97 -20.99 10.64
C TYR A 184 4.17 -21.94 10.57
N THR A 185 4.05 -23.00 9.77
CA THR A 185 5.16 -23.88 9.44
C THR A 185 5.67 -23.54 8.04
N ASP A 186 6.92 -23.07 7.96
CA ASP A 186 7.53 -22.65 6.72
C ASP A 186 7.86 -23.86 5.82
N PRO A 187 7.35 -23.94 4.57
CA PRO A 187 7.78 -24.93 3.61
C PRO A 187 9.25 -24.75 3.23
N ALA A 188 10.09 -25.75 3.48
CA ALA A 188 11.53 -25.69 3.34
C ALA A 188 12.06 -25.41 1.91
N SER A 189 11.21 -25.40 0.90
CA SER A 189 11.61 -25.40 -0.52
C SER A 189 11.31 -24.13 -1.30
N GLU A 190 10.59 -23.17 -0.71
CA GLU A 190 10.08 -22.00 -1.45
C GLU A 190 10.21 -20.71 -0.65
N GLU A 191 10.53 -19.59 -1.33
CA GLU A 191 10.45 -18.26 -0.74
C GLU A 191 8.98 -17.88 -0.56
N ASN A 192 8.56 -17.57 0.67
CA ASN A 192 7.17 -17.27 1.01
C ASN A 192 6.99 -15.81 1.40
N TYR A 193 5.96 -15.21 0.84
CA TYR A 193 5.60 -13.82 1.10
C TYR A 193 4.11 -13.73 1.41
N VAL A 194 3.78 -12.95 2.42
CA VAL A 194 2.41 -12.78 2.89
C VAL A 194 2.08 -11.30 3.03
N ARG A 195 0.84 -10.98 2.75
CA ARG A 195 0.21 -9.73 3.18
C ARG A 195 -1.04 -10.03 3.96
N TYR A 196 -1.24 -9.37 5.10
CA TYR A 196 -2.40 -9.63 5.94
C TYR A 196 -3.22 -8.37 6.25
N PHE A 197 -4.48 -8.63 6.56
CA PHE A 197 -5.47 -7.63 6.93
C PHE A 197 -6.33 -8.18 8.05
N THR A 198 -6.85 -7.32 8.91
CA THR A 198 -7.85 -7.75 9.89
C THR A 198 -9.14 -6.94 9.76
N SER A 199 -10.24 -7.60 10.04
CA SER A 199 -11.58 -7.02 10.20
C SER A 199 -12.03 -7.27 11.63
N VAL A 200 -12.64 -6.29 12.25
CA VAL A 200 -13.15 -6.38 13.62
C VAL A 200 -14.64 -6.10 13.61
N ASN A 201 -15.45 -6.97 14.22
CA ASN A 201 -16.88 -6.79 14.38
C ASN A 201 -17.60 -6.47 13.07
N SER A 202 -17.28 -7.22 12.00
CA SER A 202 -17.83 -7.06 10.65
C SER A 202 -17.50 -5.71 9.97
N ARG A 203 -16.53 -4.97 10.49
CA ARG A 203 -16.00 -3.78 9.82
C ARG A 203 -15.16 -4.20 8.60
N PRO A 204 -14.82 -3.26 7.71
CA PRO A 204 -13.93 -3.53 6.59
C PRO A 204 -12.56 -4.06 7.01
N PHE A 205 -11.90 -4.77 6.10
CA PHE A 205 -10.53 -5.19 6.26
C PHE A 205 -9.56 -4.02 6.14
N PHE A 206 -8.67 -3.88 7.11
CA PHE A 206 -7.60 -2.89 7.09
C PHE A 206 -6.25 -3.57 7.26
N PRO A 207 -5.19 -3.09 6.59
CA PRO A 207 -3.83 -3.49 6.90
C PRO A 207 -3.39 -2.88 8.23
N PRO A 208 -2.37 -3.44 8.90
CA PRO A 208 -1.72 -2.80 10.05
C PRO A 208 -1.18 -1.41 9.74
N TYR A 209 -0.92 -0.65 10.80
CA TYR A 209 -0.44 0.72 10.65
C TYR A 209 0.96 0.79 10.04
N PHE A 210 1.91 0.01 10.54
CA PHE A 210 3.30 0.08 10.11
C PHE A 210 3.62 -0.83 8.92
N THR A 211 3.39 -2.12 9.04
CA THR A 211 3.64 -3.07 7.96
C THR A 211 2.60 -4.17 7.90
N SER A 212 2.10 -4.43 6.70
CA SER A 212 1.16 -5.51 6.44
C SER A 212 1.80 -6.71 5.77
N VAL A 213 3.10 -6.62 5.43
CA VAL A 213 3.79 -7.67 4.68
C VAL A 213 4.83 -8.38 5.54
N LEU A 214 4.92 -9.68 5.36
CA LEU A 214 5.84 -10.56 6.06
C LEU A 214 6.61 -11.37 5.02
N ASP A 215 7.92 -11.53 5.24
CA ASP A 215 8.80 -12.34 4.42
C ASP A 215 9.44 -13.46 5.24
N GLU A 216 9.95 -14.46 4.54
CA GLU A 216 10.61 -15.59 5.16
C GLU A 216 11.87 -15.19 5.96
N LYS A 217 12.57 -14.11 5.57
CA LYS A 217 13.83 -13.71 6.21
C LYS A 217 13.62 -13.05 7.56
N THR A 218 12.60 -12.22 7.69
CA THR A 218 12.33 -11.46 8.90
C THR A 218 11.61 -12.28 9.96
N TYR A 219 10.65 -13.12 9.55
CA TYR A 219 9.78 -13.85 10.46
C TYR A 219 9.89 -15.36 10.34
N PHE A 220 10.26 -15.87 9.14
CA PHE A 220 10.28 -17.29 8.83
C PHE A 220 11.67 -17.86 8.63
N ASN A 221 12.75 -17.14 8.91
CA ASN A 221 14.16 -17.58 8.67
C ASN A 221 14.46 -18.97 9.24
N THR A 222 13.65 -19.92 8.86
CA THR A 222 13.52 -21.19 9.51
C THR A 222 12.97 -22.21 8.54
N SER A 223 13.62 -22.38 7.38
CA SER A 223 13.30 -23.44 6.45
C SER A 223 12.87 -24.72 7.19
N GLY A 224 11.60 -25.11 7.06
CA GLY A 224 11.00 -26.25 7.75
C GLY A 224 10.73 -26.10 9.24
N LYS A 225 10.78 -24.90 9.81
CA LYS A 225 10.44 -24.66 11.22
C LYS A 225 9.06 -24.04 11.39
N THR A 226 8.46 -24.30 12.54
CA THR A 226 7.22 -23.69 12.98
C THR A 226 7.51 -22.46 13.84
N VAL A 227 6.86 -21.33 13.54
CA VAL A 227 7.02 -20.06 14.27
C VAL A 227 5.66 -19.52 14.70
N ASP A 228 5.66 -18.86 15.86
CA ASP A 228 4.51 -18.11 16.36
C ASP A 228 4.76 -16.61 16.15
N ILE A 229 3.83 -15.94 15.47
CA ILE A 229 3.95 -14.54 15.06
C ILE A 229 2.82 -13.73 15.69
N PRO A 230 3.12 -12.64 16.44
CA PRO A 230 2.12 -11.68 16.84
C PRO A 230 1.71 -10.81 15.65
N LEU A 231 0.41 -10.59 15.47
CA LEU A 231 -0.12 -9.72 14.43
C LEU A 231 -0.79 -8.50 15.04
N GLU A 232 -0.54 -7.34 14.42
CA GLU A 232 -1.18 -6.10 14.78
C GLU A 232 -2.59 -6.01 14.18
N LYS A 233 -3.47 -5.29 14.88
CA LYS A 233 -4.80 -4.94 14.37
C LYS A 233 -4.69 -4.05 13.14
N GLY A 234 -5.51 -4.32 12.13
CA GLY A 234 -5.66 -3.45 10.99
C GLY A 234 -6.22 -2.09 11.39
N TYR A 235 -5.69 -1.05 10.77
CA TYR A 235 -6.02 0.32 11.13
C TYR A 235 -6.57 1.09 9.93
N ASN A 236 -7.71 1.78 10.14
CA ASN A 236 -8.23 2.73 9.17
C ASN A 236 -7.41 4.02 9.23
N ARG A 237 -6.59 4.28 8.24
CA ARG A 237 -5.67 5.43 8.21
C ARG A 237 -6.35 6.80 8.07
N TYR A 238 -7.66 6.81 7.84
CA TYR A 238 -8.48 8.03 7.78
C TYR A 238 -9.15 8.36 9.11
N ASP A 239 -8.97 7.50 10.13
CA ASP A 239 -9.38 7.84 11.49
C ASP A 239 -8.35 8.83 12.06
N ASN A 240 -8.82 10.03 12.42
CA ASN A 240 -7.97 11.12 12.89
C ASN A 240 -7.49 10.95 14.34
N ASP A 241 -8.10 10.04 15.10
CA ASP A 241 -7.86 9.84 16.53
C ASP A 241 -7.18 8.48 16.79
N ILE A 242 -5.86 8.42 16.58
CA ILE A 242 -5.07 7.22 16.88
C ILE A 242 -4.61 7.27 18.34
N ASP A 243 -5.09 6.35 19.15
CA ASP A 243 -4.44 6.04 20.42
C ASP A 243 -3.30 5.03 20.19
N PHE A 244 -2.08 5.52 20.08
CA PHE A 244 -0.90 4.70 19.84
C PHE A 244 -0.59 3.71 20.97
N SER A 245 -1.20 3.85 22.15
CA SER A 245 -1.01 2.91 23.26
C SER A 245 -1.77 1.59 23.06
N VAL A 246 -2.84 1.59 22.25
CA VAL A 246 -3.74 0.45 22.06
C VAL A 246 -4.05 0.10 20.62
N TYR A 247 -3.56 0.88 19.64
CA TYR A 247 -3.96 0.75 18.23
C TYR A 247 -3.70 -0.64 17.63
N SER A 248 -2.66 -1.35 18.08
CA SER A 248 -2.24 -2.66 17.56
C SER A 248 -2.97 -3.83 18.21
N TYR A 249 -3.77 -3.59 19.25
CA TYR A 249 -4.45 -4.63 20.03
C TYR A 249 -5.93 -4.70 19.70
N PHE A 250 -6.52 -5.84 20.01
CA PHE A 250 -7.96 -6.12 19.91
C PHE A 250 -8.59 -6.04 21.28
N ALA A 251 -9.87 -5.64 21.37
CA ALA A 251 -10.61 -5.81 22.61
C ALA A 251 -10.92 -7.31 22.86
N ALA A 252 -10.98 -7.72 24.12
CA ALA A 252 -11.30 -9.12 24.47
C ALA A 252 -12.67 -9.56 23.93
N SER A 253 -13.58 -8.61 23.74
CA SER A 253 -14.94 -8.84 23.20
C SER A 253 -15.00 -8.82 21.66
N ASP A 254 -13.89 -8.57 20.95
CA ASP A 254 -13.91 -8.44 19.49
C ASP A 254 -14.05 -9.80 18.81
N THR A 255 -14.92 -9.84 17.79
CA THR A 255 -14.86 -10.89 16.76
C THR A 255 -13.87 -10.44 15.69
N ILE A 256 -12.81 -11.22 15.52
CA ILE A 256 -11.71 -10.88 14.60
C ILE A 256 -11.80 -11.79 13.37
N VAL A 257 -11.68 -11.21 12.19
CA VAL A 257 -11.45 -11.97 10.95
C VAL A 257 -10.08 -11.59 10.40
N LEU A 258 -9.17 -12.55 10.36
CA LEU A 258 -7.88 -12.42 9.71
C LEU A 258 -8.02 -12.83 8.24
N ARG A 259 -7.60 -11.96 7.32
CA ARG A 259 -7.39 -12.25 5.90
C ARG A 259 -5.89 -12.36 5.67
N TRP A 260 -5.41 -13.59 5.44
CA TRP A 260 -4.01 -13.96 5.28
C TRP A 260 -3.77 -14.31 3.82
N CYS A 261 -3.02 -13.46 3.08
CA CYS A 261 -2.88 -13.57 1.64
C CYS A 261 -1.46 -13.97 1.27
N SER A 262 -1.30 -15.11 0.59
CA SER A 262 -0.05 -15.38 -0.13
C SER A 262 0.08 -14.41 -1.29
N ILE A 263 1.28 -13.84 -1.48
CA ILE A 263 1.61 -12.90 -2.56
C ILE A 263 2.96 -13.27 -3.18
N ASP A 264 3.22 -12.81 -4.40
CA ASP A 264 4.51 -13.00 -5.03
C ASP A 264 5.58 -12.00 -4.53
N LYS A 265 6.83 -12.23 -4.86
CA LYS A 265 7.98 -11.45 -4.42
C LYS A 265 7.91 -9.97 -4.82
N ASP A 266 7.47 -9.68 -6.03
CA ASP A 266 7.41 -8.30 -6.52
C ASP A 266 6.27 -7.53 -5.85
N HIS A 267 5.18 -8.22 -5.54
CA HIS A 267 4.07 -7.70 -4.77
C HIS A 267 4.50 -7.37 -3.33
N PHE A 268 5.26 -8.28 -2.69
CA PHE A 268 5.87 -8.02 -1.37
C PHE A 268 6.80 -6.80 -1.41
N ARG A 269 7.70 -6.71 -2.39
CA ARG A 269 8.65 -5.58 -2.52
C ARG A 269 7.94 -4.24 -2.68
N PHE A 270 6.87 -4.21 -3.49
CA PHE A 270 6.07 -3.01 -3.64
C PHE A 270 5.53 -2.53 -2.29
N TRP A 271 4.79 -3.38 -1.58
CA TRP A 271 4.15 -2.98 -0.32
C TRP A 271 5.16 -2.69 0.79
N SER A 272 6.22 -3.48 0.89
CA SER A 272 7.32 -3.25 1.84
C SER A 272 7.92 -1.85 1.67
N THR A 273 8.25 -1.47 0.43
CA THR A 273 8.84 -0.17 0.15
C THR A 273 7.82 0.98 0.23
N ALA A 274 6.57 0.75 -0.18
CA ALA A 274 5.51 1.76 -0.11
C ALA A 274 5.12 2.07 1.35
N GLU A 275 4.98 1.04 2.20
CA GLU A 275 4.67 1.20 3.62
C GLU A 275 5.84 1.82 4.38
N PHE A 276 7.08 1.43 4.09
CA PHE A 276 8.27 2.07 4.65
C PHE A 276 8.34 3.56 4.28
N ASN A 277 8.17 3.91 3.00
CA ASN A 277 8.19 5.29 2.54
C ASN A 277 7.12 6.14 3.23
N ARG A 278 5.90 5.62 3.35
CA ARG A 278 4.79 6.29 4.02
C ARG A 278 5.06 6.54 5.51
N ASN A 279 5.61 5.55 6.20
CA ASN A 279 5.89 5.65 7.64
C ASN A 279 7.12 6.52 7.93
N SER A 280 8.00 6.72 6.93
CA SER A 280 9.16 7.62 7.00
C SER A 280 8.83 9.05 6.58
N GLY A 281 7.67 9.28 6.00
CA GLY A 281 7.22 10.60 5.56
C GLY A 281 7.17 11.60 6.71
N GLY A 282 7.70 12.80 6.49
CA GLY A 282 7.79 13.84 7.52
C GLY A 282 9.05 13.79 8.40
N ASN A 283 9.89 12.77 8.30
CA ASN A 283 11.20 12.77 8.94
C ASN A 283 12.25 13.41 8.01
N PRO A 284 12.76 14.62 8.31
CA PRO A 284 13.71 15.33 7.44
C PRO A 284 15.08 14.62 7.30
N PHE A 285 15.34 13.61 8.14
CA PHE A 285 16.57 12.81 8.12
C PHE A 285 16.39 11.46 7.41
N SER A 286 15.17 11.11 6.97
CA SER A 286 14.95 9.91 6.19
C SER A 286 15.40 10.15 4.74
N ASN A 287 16.21 9.24 4.21
CA ASN A 287 16.50 9.26 2.79
C ASN A 287 15.22 8.92 2.00
N PRO A 288 14.90 9.65 0.92
CA PRO A 288 13.83 9.26 0.03
C PRO A 288 14.07 7.83 -0.47
N THR A 289 13.16 6.94 -0.18
CA THR A 289 13.24 5.56 -0.66
C THR A 289 12.45 5.43 -1.96
N HIS A 290 13.04 4.74 -2.92
CA HIS A 290 12.36 4.39 -4.15
C HIS A 290 11.29 3.31 -3.85
N ILE A 291 10.02 3.58 -4.20
CA ILE A 291 8.96 2.57 -4.14
C ILE A 291 9.19 1.60 -5.29
N SER A 292 9.32 0.31 -4.97
CA SER A 292 9.45 -0.74 -5.97
C SER A 292 8.19 -0.83 -6.82
N SER A 293 8.35 -1.16 -8.11
CA SER A 293 7.23 -1.32 -9.04
C SER A 293 7.50 -2.52 -9.93
N ASN A 294 6.47 -3.32 -10.24
CA ASN A 294 6.58 -4.34 -11.28
C ASN A 294 6.01 -3.89 -12.62
N ILE A 295 5.60 -2.62 -12.72
CA ILE A 295 5.06 -2.02 -13.95
C ILE A 295 6.20 -1.53 -14.82
N LYS A 296 6.35 -2.09 -16.00
CA LYS A 296 7.25 -1.59 -17.04
C LYS A 296 6.57 -0.45 -17.80
N GLY A 297 7.24 0.66 -17.97
CA GLY A 297 6.70 1.85 -18.64
C GLY A 297 5.87 2.78 -17.76
N GLY A 298 5.67 2.46 -16.47
CA GLY A 298 4.91 3.25 -15.51
C GLY A 298 5.29 2.94 -14.07
N LEU A 299 4.40 3.26 -13.14
CA LEU A 299 4.58 3.04 -11.70
C LEU A 299 3.46 2.16 -11.14
N GLY A 300 3.64 1.67 -9.92
CA GLY A 300 2.59 0.96 -9.18
C GLY A 300 2.75 -0.54 -9.13
N ILE A 301 1.62 -1.26 -9.05
CA ILE A 301 1.59 -2.71 -8.83
C ILE A 301 0.49 -3.40 -9.63
N TRP A 302 0.83 -4.51 -10.23
CA TRP A 302 -0.07 -5.58 -10.66
C TRP A 302 0.22 -6.80 -9.81
N GLY A 303 -0.70 -7.21 -8.93
CA GLY A 303 -0.44 -8.21 -7.90
C GLY A 303 -1.50 -9.32 -7.80
N GLY A 304 -1.03 -10.56 -7.64
CA GLY A 304 -1.86 -11.71 -7.30
C GLY A 304 -1.99 -11.89 -5.80
N TYR A 305 -3.21 -12.08 -5.30
CA TYR A 305 -3.48 -12.49 -3.92
C TYR A 305 -4.09 -13.89 -3.89
N ASN A 306 -3.67 -14.72 -2.93
CA ASN A 306 -4.38 -15.96 -2.58
C ASN A 306 -4.78 -15.93 -1.10
N PRO A 307 -5.99 -15.44 -0.77
CA PRO A 307 -6.42 -15.24 0.60
C PRO A 307 -6.87 -16.53 1.30
N GLY A 308 -6.49 -16.69 2.56
CA GLY A 308 -7.12 -17.54 3.56
C GLY A 308 -7.85 -16.67 4.59
N TYR A 309 -9.00 -17.14 5.11
CA TYR A 309 -9.78 -16.43 6.11
C TYR A 309 -9.86 -17.24 7.39
N TYR A 310 -9.61 -16.61 8.53
CA TYR A 310 -9.65 -17.22 9.85
C TYR A 310 -10.50 -16.34 10.76
N ILE A 311 -11.48 -16.96 11.43
CA ILE A 311 -12.41 -16.28 12.33
C ILE A 311 -12.05 -16.63 13.77
N ILE A 312 -11.84 -15.63 14.59
CA ILE A 312 -11.56 -15.74 16.01
C ILE A 312 -12.73 -15.09 16.76
N LEU A 313 -13.43 -15.90 17.52
CA LEU A 313 -14.53 -15.44 18.35
C LEU A 313 -14.00 -14.92 19.69
N PRO A 314 -14.69 -13.97 20.36
CA PRO A 314 -14.35 -13.59 21.71
C PRO A 314 -14.41 -14.80 22.64
N GLU A 315 -13.53 -14.81 23.64
CA GLU A 315 -13.59 -15.83 24.69
C GLU A 315 -14.92 -15.67 25.43
N SER A 316 -15.68 -16.77 25.56
CA SER A 316 -16.87 -16.78 26.42
C SER A 316 -16.42 -16.74 27.88
N ASP A 317 -16.91 -15.77 28.64
CA ASP A 317 -16.77 -15.70 30.09
C ASP A 317 -17.27 -17.00 30.77
#